data_52296c51f5119998027ee76065aacf1d
#
_entry.id   52296c51f5119998027ee76065aacf1d
#
_cell.length_a   1.000
_cell.length_b   1.000
_cell.length_c   1.000
_cell.angle_alpha   90.00
_cell.angle_beta   90.00
_cell.angle_gamma   90.00
#
_symmetry.space_group_name_H-M   'P 1'
#
loop_
_entity.id
_entity.type
_entity.pdbx_description
1 polymer ?
#
loop_
_entity_poly.entity_id
_entity_poly.type
_entity_poly.pdbx_seq_one_letter_code
_entity_poly.pdbx_strand_id
1 'polypeptide(L)'
;THCISSAASDVYKRQGWVDQQNDVTAKDIKLAKQENFTSVEHLKRYTTLGMATDQGKTANISGLAIMANLLGKPIPEVGTTIYRPPYTPTAIGAFAGRSRDKDFRPVRKTPSHIWAEEKGAVFVEVGMWMRAQWFPEKGETHWRQSVDREVLQTRKSVGVCDVTTLGKVDVQGKDAASFLNLIYCNGFAKLAIGKTRYGLMLREDGIALDDGTAARLDENHFVVTTTTANAVSV
;
A
#
# COMPACT_ATOMS: atom_id res chain seq x y z
N THR A 1 -17.03 25.06 41.13
CA THR A 1 -15.91 25.27 40.16
C THR A 1 -14.55 24.93 40.77
N HIS A 2 -14.36 25.04 42.09
CA HIS A 2 -13.09 24.76 42.74
C HIS A 2 -12.79 23.24 42.92
N CYS A 3 -13.82 22.40 43.01
CA CYS A 3 -13.64 20.94 43.17
C CYS A 3 -13.12 20.25 41.90
N ILE A 4 -13.49 20.74 40.72
CA ILE A 4 -13.04 20.15 39.44
C ILE A 4 -11.54 20.47 39.18
N SER A 5 -11.11 21.67 39.57
CA SER A 5 -9.71 22.07 39.40
C SER A 5 -8.75 21.35 40.35
N SER A 6 -9.18 21.00 41.55
CA SER A 6 -8.35 20.22 42.49
C SER A 6 -8.24 18.75 42.09
N ALA A 7 -9.32 18.11 41.64
CA ALA A 7 -9.28 16.74 41.15
C ALA A 7 -8.46 16.65 39.87
N ALA A 8 -8.59 17.53 38.91
CA ALA A 8 -7.74 17.61 37.73
C ALA A 8 -6.27 17.82 38.09
N SER A 9 -5.97 18.76 39.01
CA SER A 9 -4.64 19.04 39.53
C SER A 9 -4.01 17.79 40.20
N ASP A 10 -4.79 17.02 40.94
CA ASP A 10 -4.31 15.77 41.57
C ASP A 10 -4.04 14.65 40.55
N VAL A 11 -4.85 14.54 39.53
CA VAL A 11 -4.63 13.59 38.43
C VAL A 11 -3.34 13.94 37.69
N TYR A 12 -3.14 15.20 37.33
CA TYR A 12 -1.93 15.66 36.65
C TYR A 12 -0.67 15.56 37.52
N LYS A 13 -0.76 15.89 38.81
CA LYS A 13 0.37 15.75 39.75
C LYS A 13 0.81 14.30 39.97
N ARG A 14 -0.08 13.34 39.75
CA ARG A 14 0.22 11.91 39.89
C ARG A 14 0.76 11.25 38.63
N GLN A 15 0.66 11.90 37.46
CA GLN A 15 1.03 11.29 36.20
C GLN A 15 2.53 11.36 35.90
N GLY A 16 3.22 12.43 36.31
CA GLY A 16 4.67 12.55 36.12
C GLY A 16 5.13 12.17 34.72
N TRP A 17 4.79 13.01 33.73
CA TRP A 17 5.15 12.78 32.32
C TRP A 17 6.67 12.73 32.16
N VAL A 18 7.14 11.70 31.49
CA VAL A 18 8.55 11.45 31.16
C VAL A 18 8.79 11.65 29.67
N ASP A 19 7.97 11.01 28.85
CA ASP A 19 7.99 11.18 27.38
C ASP A 19 6.62 11.66 26.91
N GLN A 20 6.55 12.93 26.50
CA GLN A 20 5.30 13.54 26.05
C GLN A 20 4.91 13.16 24.62
N GLN A 21 5.85 12.65 23.81
CA GLN A 21 5.55 12.22 22.44
C GLN A 21 4.88 10.86 22.40
N ASN A 22 5.20 10.00 23.35
CA ASN A 22 4.63 8.64 23.44
C ASN A 22 3.79 8.44 24.73
N ASP A 23 3.40 9.51 25.42
CA ASP A 23 2.57 9.50 26.61
C ASP A 23 3.12 8.60 27.75
N VAL A 24 4.44 8.45 27.83
CA VAL A 24 5.06 7.64 28.88
C VAL A 24 5.17 8.42 30.19
N THR A 25 4.71 7.82 31.26
CA THR A 25 4.71 8.40 32.62
C THR A 25 5.64 7.64 33.57
N ALA A 26 5.93 8.23 34.70
CA ALA A 26 6.68 7.55 35.78
C ALA A 26 5.96 6.29 36.27
N LYS A 27 4.64 6.19 36.15
CA LYS A 27 3.87 5.00 36.48
C LYS A 27 4.15 3.84 35.53
N ASP A 28 4.29 4.14 34.23
CA ASP A 28 4.58 3.11 33.23
C ASP A 28 5.97 2.50 33.47
N ILE A 29 6.94 3.33 33.84
CA ILE A 29 8.27 2.85 34.22
C ILE A 29 8.22 1.97 35.49
N LYS A 30 7.40 2.37 36.45
CA LYS A 30 7.21 1.57 37.68
C LYS A 30 6.51 0.24 37.37
N LEU A 31 5.50 0.25 36.51
CA LEU A 31 4.80 -0.94 36.05
C LEU A 31 5.76 -1.88 35.32
N ALA A 32 6.55 -1.37 34.40
CA ALA A 32 7.56 -2.15 33.69
C ALA A 32 8.51 -2.87 34.64
N LYS A 33 8.99 -2.15 35.67
CA LYS A 33 9.82 -2.76 36.73
C LYS A 33 9.08 -3.84 37.51
N GLN A 34 7.81 -3.66 37.84
CA GLN A 34 6.97 -4.66 38.52
C GLN A 34 6.81 -5.93 37.68
N GLU A 35 6.73 -5.78 36.34
CA GLU A 35 6.67 -6.88 35.37
C GLU A 35 8.05 -7.45 35.01
N ASN A 36 9.08 -7.10 35.81
CA ASN A 36 10.46 -7.61 35.69
C ASN A 36 11.25 -7.11 34.46
N PHE A 37 10.84 -6.00 33.83
CA PHE A 37 11.66 -5.32 32.83
C PHE A 37 12.71 -4.43 33.51
N THR A 38 13.82 -5.03 33.90
CA THR A 38 14.89 -4.34 34.64
C THR A 38 15.94 -3.70 33.73
N SER A 39 16.05 -4.12 32.49
CA SER A 39 16.91 -3.50 31.48
C SER A 39 16.22 -2.27 30.86
N VAL A 40 16.95 -1.16 30.75
CA VAL A 40 16.45 0.07 30.15
C VAL A 40 16.10 -0.09 28.65
N GLU A 41 16.76 -1.00 27.96
CA GLU A 41 16.42 -1.33 26.58
C GLU A 41 15.09 -2.11 26.46
N HIS A 42 14.76 -2.96 27.44
CA HIS A 42 13.46 -3.61 27.51
C HIS A 42 12.39 -2.63 27.97
N LEU A 43 12.68 -1.79 28.99
CA LEU A 43 11.81 -0.69 29.40
C LEU A 43 11.40 0.19 28.20
N LYS A 44 12.38 0.60 27.41
CA LYS A 44 12.17 1.41 26.20
C LYS A 44 11.17 0.76 25.23
N ARG A 45 11.31 -0.54 24.97
CA ARG A 45 10.42 -1.26 24.05
C ARG A 45 9.05 -1.53 24.64
N TYR A 46 8.98 -1.78 25.93
CA TYR A 46 7.72 -2.02 26.62
C TYR A 46 6.86 -0.76 26.72
N THR A 47 7.47 0.38 27.03
CA THR A 47 6.77 1.66 27.23
C THR A 47 6.79 2.59 26.03
N THR A 48 7.56 2.30 24.99
CA THR A 48 7.91 3.20 23.89
C THR A 48 8.69 4.47 24.28
N LEU A 49 9.26 4.49 25.50
CA LEU A 49 10.08 5.60 25.98
C LEU A 49 11.23 5.92 25.03
N GLY A 50 11.30 7.15 24.53
CA GLY A 50 12.37 7.59 23.66
C GLY A 50 12.36 6.98 22.25
N MET A 51 11.22 6.45 21.80
CA MET A 51 11.08 5.87 20.46
C MET A 51 10.43 6.82 19.44
N ALA A 52 10.06 8.02 19.84
CA ALA A 52 9.50 9.03 18.96
C ALA A 52 10.57 9.78 18.15
N THR A 53 10.18 10.83 17.43
CA THR A 53 11.04 11.55 16.47
C THR A 53 12.28 12.19 17.12
N ASP A 54 12.23 12.56 18.39
CA ASP A 54 13.38 13.09 19.13
C ASP A 54 14.38 12.01 19.57
N GLN A 55 14.04 10.73 19.40
CA GLN A 55 14.85 9.57 19.80
C GLN A 55 15.31 9.62 21.26
N GLY A 56 14.45 10.12 22.13
CA GLY A 56 14.66 10.17 23.56
C GLY A 56 15.61 11.24 24.06
N LYS A 57 15.98 12.22 23.22
CA LYS A 57 16.88 13.34 23.63
C LYS A 57 16.34 14.11 24.83
N THR A 58 15.02 14.22 24.96
CA THR A 58 14.37 14.94 26.06
C THR A 58 13.97 14.02 27.22
N ALA A 59 13.67 12.76 26.97
CA ALA A 59 13.02 11.84 27.92
C ALA A 59 13.97 10.80 28.54
N ASN A 60 15.00 10.36 27.82
CA ASN A 60 15.82 9.20 28.24
C ASN A 60 16.48 9.41 29.60
N ILE A 61 17.09 10.56 29.87
CA ILE A 61 17.76 10.82 31.15
C ILE A 61 16.79 10.73 32.32
N SER A 62 15.61 11.30 32.22
CA SER A 62 14.57 11.20 33.24
C SER A 62 14.10 9.77 33.44
N GLY A 63 13.90 9.03 32.36
CA GLY A 63 13.53 7.62 32.42
C GLY A 63 14.60 6.74 33.10
N LEU A 64 15.87 6.97 32.74
CA LEU A 64 17.01 6.29 33.37
C LEU A 64 17.11 6.59 34.86
N ALA A 65 16.95 7.85 35.27
CA ALA A 65 16.99 8.26 36.68
C ALA A 65 15.86 7.60 37.49
N ILE A 66 14.64 7.53 36.96
CA ILE A 66 13.51 6.87 37.62
C ILE A 66 13.78 5.36 37.74
N MET A 67 14.27 4.70 36.70
CA MET A 67 14.59 3.27 36.74
C MET A 67 15.73 3.00 37.71
N ALA A 68 16.78 3.82 37.74
CA ALA A 68 17.89 3.74 38.68
C ALA A 68 17.41 3.80 40.13
N ASN A 69 16.54 4.77 40.43
CA ASN A 69 15.92 4.87 41.75
C ASN A 69 15.09 3.63 42.13
N LEU A 70 14.29 3.11 41.19
CA LEU A 70 13.46 1.92 41.39
C LEU A 70 14.29 0.64 41.59
N LEU A 71 15.50 0.57 41.04
CA LEU A 71 16.43 -0.56 41.18
C LEU A 71 17.42 -0.40 42.33
N GLY A 72 17.45 0.77 42.97
CA GLY A 72 18.44 1.08 44.00
C GLY A 72 19.88 1.12 43.49
N LYS A 73 20.08 1.53 42.24
CA LYS A 73 21.37 1.59 41.54
C LYS A 73 21.69 2.99 41.05
N PRO A 74 22.97 3.36 40.91
CA PRO A 74 23.33 4.60 40.23
C PRO A 74 23.03 4.50 38.72
N ILE A 75 22.77 5.63 38.06
CA ILE A 75 22.43 5.69 36.62
C ILE A 75 23.45 4.97 35.71
N PRO A 76 24.78 5.11 35.92
CA PRO A 76 25.76 4.40 35.09
C PRO A 76 25.65 2.86 35.15
N GLU A 77 25.16 2.29 36.23
CA GLU A 77 24.97 0.83 36.35
C GLU A 77 23.67 0.33 35.75
N VAL A 78 22.70 1.22 35.53
CA VAL A 78 21.44 0.88 34.86
C VAL A 78 21.65 0.83 33.33
N GLY A 79 22.67 1.53 32.85
CA GLY A 79 22.99 1.64 31.44
C GLY A 79 22.26 2.78 30.73
N THR A 80 22.41 2.83 29.42
CA THR A 80 21.76 3.82 28.55
C THR A 80 20.99 3.13 27.46
N THR A 81 19.98 3.82 26.94
CA THR A 81 19.21 3.35 25.80
C THR A 81 19.92 3.67 24.48
N ILE A 82 19.82 2.77 23.52
CA ILE A 82 20.33 2.94 22.17
C ILE A 82 19.22 3.56 21.30
N TYR A 83 19.55 4.61 20.54
CA TYR A 83 18.63 5.20 19.58
C TYR A 83 18.46 4.30 18.34
N ARG A 84 17.37 4.50 17.60
CA ARG A 84 17.16 3.89 16.28
C ARG A 84 17.50 4.90 15.18
N PRO A 85 18.16 4.47 14.10
CA PRO A 85 18.36 5.33 12.94
C PRO A 85 17.01 5.75 12.32
N PRO A 86 16.88 6.96 11.80
CA PRO A 86 17.83 8.06 11.88
C PRO A 86 17.78 8.76 13.25
N TYR A 87 18.94 9.02 13.86
CA TYR A 87 19.03 9.74 15.15
C TYR A 87 18.59 11.21 15.03
N THR A 88 18.88 11.83 13.93
CA THR A 88 18.33 13.14 13.58
C THR A 88 17.07 12.93 12.74
N PRO A 89 15.95 13.56 13.07
CA PRO A 89 14.73 13.42 12.29
C PRO A 89 14.99 13.73 10.81
N THR A 90 14.60 12.80 9.96
CA THR A 90 14.82 12.91 8.51
C THR A 90 13.45 12.89 7.82
N ALA A 91 13.18 13.89 7.00
CA ALA A 91 11.97 13.94 6.20
C ALA A 91 11.96 12.79 5.19
N ILE A 92 10.79 12.20 4.96
CA ILE A 92 10.60 11.10 3.98
C ILE A 92 11.12 11.50 2.60
N GLY A 93 10.97 12.77 2.21
CA GLY A 93 11.48 13.29 0.95
C GLY A 93 13.02 13.18 0.77
N ALA A 94 13.78 13.08 1.86
CA ALA A 94 15.24 12.87 1.77
C ALA A 94 15.58 11.46 1.25
N PHE A 95 14.72 10.48 1.45
CA PHE A 95 14.89 9.11 0.94
C PHE A 95 14.49 8.96 -0.53
N ALA A 96 13.74 9.90 -1.07
CA ALA A 96 13.27 9.85 -2.45
C ALA A 96 14.41 9.98 -3.48
N GLY A 97 15.54 10.60 -3.10
CA GLY A 97 16.66 10.77 -4.00
C GLY A 97 16.27 11.57 -5.26
N ARG A 98 16.43 10.96 -6.43
CA ARG A 98 16.01 11.53 -7.72
C ARG A 98 14.53 11.30 -8.02
N SER A 99 13.87 10.39 -7.34
CA SER A 99 12.44 10.07 -7.51
C SER A 99 11.59 11.11 -6.78
N ARG A 100 11.46 12.30 -7.37
CA ARG A 100 10.71 13.44 -6.83
C ARG A 100 9.65 13.88 -7.83
N ASP A 101 8.62 14.56 -7.35
CA ASP A 101 7.51 15.09 -8.16
C ASP A 101 6.94 14.00 -9.08
N LYS A 102 6.94 14.26 -10.37
CA LYS A 102 6.47 13.32 -11.40
C LYS A 102 7.21 11.97 -11.42
N ASP A 103 8.44 11.94 -10.93
CA ASP A 103 9.25 10.73 -10.91
C ASP A 103 9.13 9.96 -9.59
N PHE A 104 8.55 10.56 -8.55
CA PHE A 104 8.27 9.90 -7.28
C PHE A 104 7.18 8.82 -7.41
N ARG A 105 6.14 9.14 -8.16
CA ARG A 105 5.06 8.21 -8.49
C ARG A 105 4.72 8.37 -9.97
N PRO A 106 5.46 7.71 -10.87
CA PRO A 106 5.22 7.86 -12.29
C PRO A 106 3.82 7.37 -12.66
N VAL A 107 3.12 8.18 -13.44
CA VAL A 107 1.78 7.87 -13.95
C VAL A 107 1.87 7.67 -15.45
N ARG A 108 1.35 6.53 -15.94
CA ARG A 108 1.22 6.23 -17.36
C ARG A 108 -0.14 6.69 -17.86
N LYS A 109 -0.14 7.34 -19.02
CA LYS A 109 -1.34 7.82 -19.70
C LYS A 109 -1.56 7.02 -20.97
N THR A 110 -2.81 6.64 -21.24
CA THR A 110 -3.17 5.97 -22.48
C THR A 110 -3.19 6.99 -23.65
N PRO A 111 -3.14 6.54 -24.92
CA PRO A 111 -3.26 7.45 -26.05
C PRO A 111 -4.58 8.26 -26.06
N SER A 112 -5.65 7.69 -25.50
CA SER A 112 -6.96 8.33 -25.38
C SER A 112 -7.11 9.25 -24.16
N HIS A 113 -6.08 9.37 -23.31
CA HIS A 113 -6.19 10.06 -22.03
C HIS A 113 -6.62 11.52 -22.15
N ILE A 114 -5.98 12.28 -23.05
CA ILE A 114 -6.30 13.71 -23.25
C ILE A 114 -7.76 13.88 -23.70
N TRP A 115 -8.20 13.07 -24.64
CA TRP A 115 -9.59 13.07 -25.09
C TRP A 115 -10.57 12.76 -23.96
N ALA A 116 -10.24 11.77 -23.14
CA ALA A 116 -11.08 11.39 -21.99
C ALA A 116 -11.13 12.51 -20.93
N GLU A 117 -10.01 13.19 -20.70
CA GLU A 117 -9.91 14.35 -19.80
C GLU A 117 -10.78 15.52 -20.29
N GLU A 118 -10.69 15.85 -21.59
CA GLU A 118 -11.54 16.88 -22.21
C GLU A 118 -13.04 16.54 -22.16
N LYS A 119 -13.38 15.26 -22.13
CA LYS A 119 -14.75 14.76 -21.95
C LYS A 119 -15.19 14.67 -20.49
N GLY A 120 -14.35 15.09 -19.56
CA GLY A 120 -14.66 15.09 -18.14
C GLY A 120 -14.67 13.71 -17.50
N ALA A 121 -13.91 12.75 -18.03
CA ALA A 121 -13.79 11.42 -17.44
C ALA A 121 -13.29 11.48 -16.00
N VAL A 122 -13.80 10.63 -15.15
CA VAL A 122 -13.23 10.33 -13.84
C VAL A 122 -12.25 9.18 -14.03
N PHE A 123 -11.04 9.37 -13.53
CA PHE A 123 -9.96 8.40 -13.69
C PHE A 123 -9.73 7.55 -12.44
N VAL A 124 -9.23 6.34 -12.65
CA VAL A 124 -8.75 5.43 -11.62
C VAL A 124 -7.36 4.93 -11.98
N GLU A 125 -6.51 4.81 -10.97
CA GLU A 125 -5.19 4.18 -11.13
C GLU A 125 -5.33 2.65 -11.12
N VAL A 126 -4.78 2.01 -12.15
CA VAL A 126 -4.65 0.56 -12.22
C VAL A 126 -3.19 0.24 -12.57
N GLY A 127 -2.46 -0.30 -11.60
CA GLY A 127 -1.01 -0.32 -11.67
C GLY A 127 -0.48 1.12 -11.69
N MET A 128 0.31 1.48 -12.68
CA MET A 128 0.77 2.85 -12.89
C MET A 128 -0.01 3.59 -13.99
N TRP A 129 -1.11 3.01 -14.48
CA TRP A 129 -1.90 3.58 -15.55
C TRP A 129 -3.11 4.35 -15.01
N MET A 130 -3.35 5.52 -15.57
CA MET A 130 -4.63 6.23 -15.42
C MET A 130 -5.62 5.72 -16.46
N ARG A 131 -6.72 5.15 -15.99
CA ARG A 131 -7.82 4.66 -16.86
C ARG A 131 -9.07 5.49 -16.62
N ALA A 132 -9.75 5.88 -17.70
CA ALA A 132 -11.08 6.44 -17.58
C ALA A 132 -12.02 5.37 -16.99
N GLN A 133 -12.72 5.71 -15.93
CA GLN A 133 -13.61 4.81 -15.21
C GLN A 133 -15.06 5.02 -15.57
N TRP A 134 -15.50 6.26 -15.66
CA TRP A 134 -16.81 6.67 -16.17
C TRP A 134 -16.75 8.12 -16.65
N PHE A 135 -17.78 8.53 -17.42
CA PHE A 135 -17.92 9.88 -17.94
C PHE A 135 -19.21 10.50 -17.39
N PRO A 136 -19.15 11.38 -16.38
CA PRO A 136 -20.35 11.99 -15.82
C PRO A 136 -21.02 12.97 -16.80
N GLU A 137 -22.34 13.02 -16.78
CA GLU A 137 -23.13 14.01 -17.50
C GLU A 137 -23.74 15.05 -16.54
N LYS A 138 -24.17 16.17 -17.11
CA LYS A 138 -24.78 17.25 -16.33
C LYS A 138 -26.03 16.76 -15.60
N GLY A 139 -26.02 16.93 -14.27
CA GLY A 139 -27.11 16.51 -13.39
C GLY A 139 -26.89 15.17 -12.70
N GLU A 140 -25.87 14.43 -13.09
CA GLU A 140 -25.46 13.22 -12.35
C GLU A 140 -24.67 13.61 -11.10
N THR A 141 -25.10 13.11 -9.94
CA THR A 141 -24.52 13.44 -8.63
C THR A 141 -23.77 12.26 -8.00
N HIS A 142 -23.90 11.07 -8.59
CA HIS A 142 -23.32 9.86 -8.09
C HIS A 142 -22.82 8.97 -9.24
N TRP A 143 -21.64 8.37 -9.08
CA TRP A 143 -20.97 7.54 -10.08
C TRP A 143 -21.87 6.45 -10.69
N ARG A 144 -22.78 5.88 -9.89
CA ARG A 144 -23.67 4.81 -10.33
C ARG A 144 -24.63 5.26 -11.44
N GLN A 145 -25.07 6.52 -11.43
CA GLN A 145 -25.93 7.08 -12.48
C GLN A 145 -25.21 7.09 -13.82
N SER A 146 -23.94 7.50 -13.85
CA SER A 146 -23.10 7.46 -15.04
C SER A 146 -22.91 6.03 -15.55
N VAL A 147 -22.56 5.11 -14.67
CA VAL A 147 -22.32 3.70 -15.02
C VAL A 147 -23.59 3.03 -15.56
N ASP A 148 -24.73 3.21 -14.90
CA ASP A 148 -26.00 2.63 -15.35
C ASP A 148 -26.41 3.18 -16.72
N ARG A 149 -26.23 4.47 -16.96
CA ARG A 149 -26.47 5.11 -18.26
C ARG A 149 -25.56 4.55 -19.35
N GLU A 150 -24.25 4.45 -19.09
CA GLU A 150 -23.29 3.94 -20.07
C GLU A 150 -23.55 2.46 -20.40
N VAL A 151 -23.88 1.65 -19.41
CA VAL A 151 -24.26 0.24 -19.59
C VAL A 151 -25.52 0.12 -20.45
N LEU A 152 -26.55 0.91 -20.17
CA LEU A 152 -27.78 0.92 -20.94
C LEU A 152 -27.54 1.38 -22.39
N GLN A 153 -26.70 2.42 -22.58
CA GLN A 153 -26.33 2.89 -23.90
C GLN A 153 -25.59 1.82 -24.71
N THR A 154 -24.64 1.15 -24.09
CA THR A 154 -23.88 0.05 -24.71
C THR A 154 -24.80 -1.10 -25.14
N ARG A 155 -25.84 -1.42 -24.32
CA ARG A 155 -26.82 -2.47 -24.65
C ARG A 155 -27.80 -2.07 -25.77
N LYS A 156 -28.11 -0.79 -25.87
CA LYS A 156 -29.05 -0.26 -26.90
C LYS A 156 -28.34 0.04 -28.23
N SER A 157 -27.08 0.33 -28.20
CA SER A 157 -26.30 0.76 -29.35
C SER A 157 -24.89 0.14 -29.29
N VAL A 158 -23.84 0.96 -29.12
CA VAL A 158 -22.45 0.54 -29.11
C VAL A 158 -21.70 1.27 -27.99
N GLY A 159 -20.78 0.57 -27.35
CA GLY A 159 -19.82 1.13 -26.39
C GLY A 159 -18.39 0.96 -26.88
N VAL A 160 -17.51 1.88 -26.47
CA VAL A 160 -16.07 1.83 -26.72
C VAL A 160 -15.35 1.80 -25.38
N CYS A 161 -14.42 0.88 -25.22
CA CYS A 161 -13.58 0.77 -24.04
C CYS A 161 -12.11 0.78 -24.44
N ASP A 162 -11.32 1.66 -23.80
CA ASP A 162 -9.86 1.68 -23.96
C ASP A 162 -9.23 0.54 -23.15
N VAL A 163 -8.70 -0.45 -23.85
CA VAL A 163 -8.00 -1.62 -23.27
C VAL A 163 -6.48 -1.55 -23.43
N THR A 164 -5.96 -0.36 -23.72
CA THR A 164 -4.51 -0.14 -23.94
C THR A 164 -3.67 -0.61 -22.77
N THR A 165 -4.19 -0.52 -21.55
CA THR A 165 -3.46 -0.83 -20.33
C THR A 165 -3.27 -2.33 -20.06
N LEU A 166 -4.06 -3.20 -20.69
CA LEU A 166 -3.87 -4.66 -20.58
C LEU A 166 -2.54 -5.05 -21.20
N GLY A 167 -1.86 -6.04 -20.63
CA GLY A 167 -0.68 -6.64 -21.25
C GLY A 167 -1.06 -7.35 -22.56
N LYS A 168 -0.15 -7.37 -23.51
CA LYS A 168 -0.26 -8.12 -24.78
C LYS A 168 1.02 -8.88 -25.00
N VAL A 169 0.88 -10.18 -25.17
CA VAL A 169 1.98 -11.10 -25.46
C VAL A 169 1.72 -11.73 -26.80
N ASP A 170 2.67 -11.58 -27.72
CA ASP A 170 2.61 -12.18 -29.05
C ASP A 170 3.33 -13.54 -29.00
N VAL A 171 2.60 -14.61 -29.25
CA VAL A 171 3.08 -16.00 -29.16
C VAL A 171 3.07 -16.62 -30.55
N GLN A 172 4.25 -16.88 -31.09
CA GLN A 172 4.40 -17.43 -32.44
C GLN A 172 5.28 -18.70 -32.45
N GLY A 173 4.96 -19.64 -33.32
CA GLY A 173 5.72 -20.85 -33.57
C GLY A 173 4.86 -22.12 -33.60
N LYS A 174 5.41 -23.18 -34.18
CA LYS A 174 4.70 -24.46 -34.34
C LYS A 174 4.20 -25.08 -33.04
N ASP A 175 4.82 -24.73 -31.91
CA ASP A 175 4.48 -25.25 -30.59
C ASP A 175 3.60 -24.26 -29.77
N ALA A 176 3.20 -23.12 -30.35
CA ALA A 176 2.46 -22.08 -29.65
C ALA A 176 1.17 -22.60 -28.99
N ALA A 177 0.37 -23.38 -29.71
CA ALA A 177 -0.86 -23.95 -29.17
C ALA A 177 -0.61 -24.94 -28.01
N SER A 178 0.43 -25.75 -28.11
CA SER A 178 0.83 -26.73 -27.10
C SER A 178 1.38 -26.01 -25.86
N PHE A 179 2.18 -24.97 -26.06
CA PHE A 179 2.69 -24.12 -24.98
C PHE A 179 1.55 -23.45 -24.21
N LEU A 180 0.56 -22.87 -24.91
CA LEU A 180 -0.59 -22.27 -24.24
C LEU A 180 -1.44 -23.29 -23.47
N ASN A 181 -1.56 -24.52 -23.95
CA ASN A 181 -2.21 -25.60 -23.21
C ASN A 181 -1.46 -25.99 -21.92
N LEU A 182 -0.15 -25.73 -21.86
CA LEU A 182 0.67 -26.07 -20.71
C LEU A 182 0.51 -25.04 -19.58
N ILE A 183 0.42 -23.75 -19.93
CA ILE A 183 0.37 -22.66 -18.97
C ILE A 183 -1.04 -22.24 -18.55
N TYR A 184 -2.06 -22.56 -19.35
CA TYR A 184 -3.45 -22.29 -19.04
C TYR A 184 -4.21 -23.56 -18.65
N CYS A 185 -5.15 -23.43 -17.73
CA CYS A 185 -6.07 -24.54 -17.43
C CYS A 185 -7.09 -24.77 -18.55
N ASN A 186 -7.18 -23.87 -19.51
CA ASN A 186 -8.07 -23.94 -20.68
C ASN A 186 -7.33 -24.48 -21.90
N GLY A 187 -8.02 -25.26 -22.75
CA GLY A 187 -7.41 -25.80 -23.97
C GLY A 187 -7.44 -24.81 -25.12
N PHE A 188 -6.30 -24.53 -25.74
CA PHE A 188 -6.13 -23.63 -26.90
C PHE A 188 -5.81 -24.37 -28.20
N ALA A 189 -5.30 -25.59 -28.14
CA ALA A 189 -4.95 -26.37 -29.35
C ALA A 189 -6.14 -26.56 -30.32
N LYS A 190 -7.37 -26.67 -29.78
CA LYS A 190 -8.60 -26.80 -30.59
C LYS A 190 -9.33 -25.46 -30.81
N LEU A 191 -8.74 -24.34 -30.46
CA LEU A 191 -9.33 -23.02 -30.75
C LEU A 191 -9.20 -22.78 -32.25
N ALA A 192 -10.31 -22.48 -32.93
CA ALA A 192 -10.29 -22.19 -34.36
C ALA A 192 -9.60 -20.85 -34.65
N ILE A 193 -8.98 -20.72 -35.81
CA ILE A 193 -8.38 -19.48 -36.29
C ILE A 193 -9.47 -18.40 -36.36
N GLY A 194 -9.14 -17.17 -35.96
CA GLY A 194 -10.06 -16.04 -35.88
C GLY A 194 -10.98 -16.07 -34.65
N LYS A 195 -10.78 -17.00 -33.73
CA LYS A 195 -11.54 -17.08 -32.48
C LYS A 195 -10.70 -16.68 -31.27
N THR A 196 -11.40 -16.23 -30.26
CA THR A 196 -10.82 -15.85 -28.96
C THR A 196 -11.39 -16.73 -27.87
N ARG A 197 -10.58 -17.05 -26.88
CA ARG A 197 -10.98 -17.78 -25.68
C ARG A 197 -10.41 -17.10 -24.46
N TYR A 198 -11.25 -16.94 -23.43
CA TYR A 198 -10.79 -16.57 -22.10
C TYR A 198 -10.04 -17.73 -21.44
N GLY A 199 -8.97 -17.43 -20.74
CA GLY A 199 -8.12 -18.40 -20.08
C GLY A 199 -7.66 -17.93 -18.70
N LEU A 200 -7.39 -18.89 -17.84
CA LEU A 200 -6.87 -18.71 -16.51
C LEU A 200 -5.49 -19.34 -16.42
N MET A 201 -4.48 -18.56 -16.10
CA MET A 201 -3.13 -19.02 -15.78
C MET A 201 -3.05 -19.39 -14.31
N LEU A 202 -2.51 -20.57 -14.05
CA LEU A 202 -2.28 -21.06 -12.69
C LEU A 202 -0.79 -21.17 -12.41
N ARG A 203 -0.44 -20.94 -11.16
CA ARG A 203 0.86 -21.30 -10.62
C ARG A 203 0.92 -22.81 -10.38
N GLU A 204 2.10 -23.34 -10.13
CA GLU A 204 2.33 -24.76 -9.84
C GLU A 204 1.56 -25.25 -8.59
N ASP A 205 1.26 -24.34 -7.65
CA ASP A 205 0.46 -24.63 -6.46
C ASP A 205 -1.07 -24.55 -6.71
N GLY A 206 -1.49 -24.28 -7.95
CA GLY A 206 -2.89 -24.16 -8.34
C GLY A 206 -3.54 -22.81 -8.05
N ILE A 207 -2.80 -21.85 -7.52
CA ILE A 207 -3.28 -20.48 -7.29
C ILE A 207 -3.28 -19.72 -8.62
N ALA A 208 -4.34 -18.93 -8.87
CA ALA A 208 -4.43 -18.07 -10.05
C ALA A 208 -3.27 -17.07 -10.09
N LEU A 209 -2.49 -17.12 -11.18
CA LEU A 209 -1.43 -16.16 -11.46
C LEU A 209 -1.99 -14.93 -12.15
N ASP A 210 -2.73 -15.13 -13.22
CA ASP A 210 -3.38 -14.10 -14.02
C ASP A 210 -4.51 -14.70 -14.88
N ASP A 211 -5.26 -13.84 -15.52
CA ASP A 211 -6.33 -14.21 -16.44
C ASP A 211 -6.35 -13.27 -17.65
N GLY A 212 -6.95 -13.73 -18.74
CA GLY A 212 -7.04 -12.93 -19.95
C GLY A 212 -7.63 -13.67 -21.12
N THR A 213 -7.51 -13.10 -22.28
CA THR A 213 -8.00 -13.69 -23.54
C THR A 213 -6.84 -14.08 -24.42
N ALA A 214 -6.94 -15.24 -25.08
CA ALA A 214 -6.03 -15.64 -26.15
C ALA A 214 -6.80 -15.67 -27.47
N ALA A 215 -6.39 -14.86 -28.42
CA ALA A 215 -6.92 -14.84 -29.78
C ALA A 215 -6.00 -15.61 -30.71
N ARG A 216 -6.53 -16.61 -31.43
CA ARG A 216 -5.77 -17.32 -32.46
C ARG A 216 -5.89 -16.58 -33.78
N LEU A 217 -4.80 -15.97 -34.21
CA LEU A 217 -4.73 -15.20 -35.45
C LEU A 217 -4.43 -16.06 -36.67
N ASP A 218 -3.58 -17.08 -36.48
CA ASP A 218 -3.21 -18.03 -37.51
C ASP A 218 -2.93 -19.40 -36.90
N GLU A 219 -2.56 -20.40 -37.67
CA GLU A 219 -2.28 -21.75 -37.21
C GLU A 219 -1.27 -21.78 -36.05
N ASN A 220 -0.20 -21.02 -36.18
CA ASN A 220 0.91 -20.94 -35.23
C ASN A 220 1.07 -19.56 -34.57
N HIS A 221 0.01 -18.75 -34.52
CA HIS A 221 0.08 -17.38 -34.03
C HIS A 221 -1.09 -17.06 -33.11
N PHE A 222 -0.77 -16.62 -31.89
CA PHE A 222 -1.71 -16.20 -30.88
C PHE A 222 -1.32 -14.83 -30.32
N VAL A 223 -2.32 -14.01 -29.99
CA VAL A 223 -2.17 -12.83 -29.16
C VAL A 223 -2.88 -13.07 -27.85
N VAL A 224 -2.13 -12.99 -26.76
CA VAL A 224 -2.60 -13.22 -25.40
C VAL A 224 -2.67 -11.90 -24.63
N THR A 225 -3.74 -11.67 -23.90
CA THR A 225 -3.85 -10.52 -22.99
C THR A 225 -3.63 -10.94 -21.55
N THR A 226 -3.11 -10.01 -20.75
CA THR A 226 -2.96 -10.14 -19.29
C THR A 226 -3.68 -9.00 -18.60
N THR A 227 -3.89 -9.12 -17.28
CA THR A 227 -4.41 -7.97 -16.51
C THR A 227 -3.40 -6.83 -16.48
N THR A 228 -3.89 -5.61 -16.31
CA THR A 228 -3.05 -4.40 -16.28
C THR A 228 -1.99 -4.46 -15.18
N ALA A 229 -2.37 -4.92 -14.00
CA ALA A 229 -1.48 -4.97 -12.84
C ALA A 229 -0.34 -5.98 -12.99
N ASN A 230 -0.61 -7.11 -13.62
CA ASN A 230 0.33 -8.22 -13.77
C ASN A 230 1.07 -8.24 -15.12
N ALA A 231 0.81 -7.29 -16.01
CA ALA A 231 1.36 -7.27 -17.37
C ALA A 231 2.89 -7.41 -17.47
N VAL A 232 3.61 -7.03 -16.42
CA VAL A 232 5.08 -7.11 -16.36
C VAL A 232 5.53 -8.40 -15.67
N SER A 233 4.70 -8.96 -14.81
CA SER A 233 5.05 -10.16 -14.01
C SER A 233 4.76 -11.47 -14.74
N VAL A 234 3.79 -11.47 -15.65
CA VAL A 234 3.44 -12.58 -16.54
C VAL A 234 4.41 -12.69 -17.69
#